data_59ab4cc3c09352d2a3bca18daa9ca76e
#
_entry.id   59ab4cc3c09352d2a3bca18daa9ca76e
#
_cell.length_a   1.000
_cell.length_b   1.000
_cell.length_c   1.000
_cell.angle_alpha   90.00
_cell.angle_beta   90.00
_cell.angle_gamma   90.00
#
_symmetry.space_group_name_H-M   'P 1'
#
loop_
_entity.id
_entity.type
_entity.pdbx_description
1 polymer ?
#
loop_
_entity_poly.entity_id
_entity_poly.type
_entity_poly.pdbx_seq_one_letter_code
_entity_poly.pdbx_strand_id
1 'polypeptide(L)'
;MLAELRRARYGYLLALHLLLLCAAGRSPTEIAAVLCCARSSGYRVVKAYRQGHLAVGLECEGAEREQARLRVRGPALKRSVVAILHAVPRACGWCRTRWSCATVALELQARRGLAVSAETVRRWLHELGWEWKRAKLIAKDDDPQRGEKLARIRMAFEQVGAGLALFFADELDLSLLPKVGYQWMPKGAQVEVLTPGTNEKRYLAGALNIQTGAITHCVWHRKTTGLFLDLLDTLDRAYPATAYPRLTVVADNAKIHHALEVEKWLATHPHVELLFLPTYCPRANPIERAFGDVHDKCTRNHTRKRMWHLVQDVKQHLQDNGPWPYALSEIYYTPEVTATVQALHARQSALEEISQLAA
;
A
#
# COMPACT_ATOMS: atom_id res chain seq x y z
N MET A 1 17.79 -40.72 24.91
CA MET A 1 17.40 -40.39 26.30
C MET A 1 18.05 -39.11 26.83
N LEU A 2 19.41 -38.98 26.92
CA LEU A 2 20.05 -37.70 27.35
C LEU A 2 19.79 -36.51 26.41
N ALA A 3 19.69 -36.72 25.08
CA ALA A 3 19.36 -35.68 24.11
C ALA A 3 17.88 -35.22 24.20
N GLU A 4 17.00 -36.18 24.53
CA GLU A 4 15.57 -35.87 24.74
C GLU A 4 15.32 -35.18 26.07
N LEU A 5 16.05 -35.55 27.14
CA LEU A 5 16.03 -34.84 28.42
C LEU A 5 16.35 -33.33 28.28
N ARG A 6 17.20 -32.96 27.32
CA ARG A 6 17.55 -31.54 27.03
C ARG A 6 16.50 -30.81 26.22
N ARG A 7 15.58 -31.49 25.55
CA ARG A 7 14.55 -30.92 24.68
C ARG A 7 13.13 -31.03 25.22
N ALA A 8 12.92 -31.83 26.25
CA ALA A 8 11.59 -32.17 26.74
C ALA A 8 10.97 -31.12 27.68
N ARG A 9 9.65 -30.97 27.66
CA ARG A 9 8.91 -30.21 28.63
C ARG A 9 8.93 -30.86 30.01
N TYR A 10 8.78 -30.09 31.09
CA TYR A 10 8.93 -30.54 32.46
C TYR A 10 8.19 -31.84 32.82
N GLY A 11 6.96 -32.05 32.37
CA GLY A 11 6.19 -33.27 32.64
C GLY A 11 6.78 -34.53 32.01
N TYR A 12 7.35 -34.43 30.81
CA TYR A 12 8.05 -35.53 30.13
C TYR A 12 9.38 -35.83 30.79
N LEU A 13 10.13 -34.82 31.22
CA LEU A 13 11.36 -34.96 32.01
C LEU A 13 11.11 -35.73 33.31
N LEU A 14 10.03 -35.39 34.03
CA LEU A 14 9.63 -36.07 35.26
C LEU A 14 9.36 -37.57 35.00
N ALA A 15 8.65 -37.87 33.91
CA ALA A 15 8.34 -39.24 33.52
C ALA A 15 9.60 -40.05 33.15
N LEU A 16 10.56 -39.42 32.42
CA LEU A 16 11.81 -40.05 32.11
C LEU A 16 12.68 -40.34 33.33
N HIS A 17 12.77 -39.40 34.28
CA HIS A 17 13.45 -39.58 35.56
C HIS A 17 12.83 -40.73 36.36
N LEU A 18 11.51 -40.80 36.39
CA LEU A 18 10.73 -41.82 37.05
C LEU A 18 11.04 -43.21 36.50
N LEU A 19 11.08 -43.35 35.16
CA LEU A 19 11.48 -44.62 34.48
C LEU A 19 12.93 -45.01 34.72
N LEU A 20 13.85 -44.01 34.72
CA LEU A 20 15.26 -44.25 35.01
C LEU A 20 15.47 -44.76 36.43
N LEU A 21 14.80 -44.18 37.40
CA LEU A 21 14.87 -44.63 38.81
C LEU A 21 14.20 -46.00 39.00
N CYS A 22 13.10 -46.29 38.28
CA CYS A 22 12.51 -47.64 38.23
C CYS A 22 13.49 -48.68 37.64
N ALA A 23 14.16 -48.31 36.52
CA ALA A 23 15.15 -49.17 35.89
C ALA A 23 16.40 -49.39 36.77
N ALA A 24 16.72 -48.44 37.63
CA ALA A 24 17.78 -48.55 38.64
C ALA A 24 17.33 -49.34 39.89
N GLY A 25 16.15 -49.97 39.87
CA GLY A 25 15.64 -50.83 40.95
C GLY A 25 15.10 -50.13 42.18
N ARG A 26 14.89 -48.82 42.10
CA ARG A 26 14.28 -48.04 43.22
C ARG A 26 12.81 -48.33 43.37
N SER A 27 12.36 -48.44 44.63
CA SER A 27 10.94 -48.66 44.96
C SER A 27 10.06 -47.44 44.60
N PRO A 28 8.79 -47.63 44.30
CA PRO A 28 7.86 -46.51 44.03
C PRO A 28 7.79 -45.48 45.14
N THR A 29 8.03 -45.91 46.41
CA THR A 29 8.04 -45.04 47.57
C THR A 29 9.27 -44.12 47.60
N GLU A 30 10.46 -44.69 47.31
CA GLU A 30 11.71 -43.93 47.21
C GLU A 30 11.68 -42.96 46.05
N ILE A 31 11.16 -43.40 44.90
CA ILE A 31 11.01 -42.55 43.72
C ILE A 31 10.08 -41.34 43.98
N ALA A 32 8.95 -41.61 44.67
CA ALA A 32 7.99 -40.58 45.05
C ALA A 32 8.64 -39.54 45.98
N ALA A 33 9.48 -39.96 46.92
CA ALA A 33 10.22 -39.12 47.84
C ALA A 33 11.29 -38.29 47.10
N VAL A 34 12.08 -38.90 46.22
CA VAL A 34 13.15 -38.22 45.48
C VAL A 34 12.64 -37.22 44.48
N LEU A 35 11.55 -37.53 43.80
CA LEU A 35 10.98 -36.67 42.73
C LEU A 35 9.85 -35.79 43.24
N CYS A 36 9.54 -35.74 44.53
CA CYS A 36 8.47 -34.96 45.14
C CYS A 36 7.12 -35.18 44.43
N CYS A 37 6.78 -36.42 44.04
CA CYS A 37 5.56 -36.75 43.30
C CYS A 37 4.72 -37.80 44.03
N ALA A 38 3.45 -37.93 43.61
CA ALA A 38 2.57 -38.98 44.17
C ALA A 38 3.04 -40.39 43.67
N ARG A 39 2.97 -41.40 44.54
CA ARG A 39 3.28 -42.81 44.16
C ARG A 39 2.45 -43.29 42.98
N SER A 40 1.18 -42.83 42.86
CA SER A 40 0.29 -43.12 41.74
C SER A 40 0.84 -42.65 40.37
N SER A 41 1.63 -41.55 40.35
CA SER A 41 2.31 -41.06 39.16
C SER A 41 3.32 -42.05 38.62
N GLY A 42 4.08 -42.73 39.52
CA GLY A 42 5.02 -43.80 39.15
C GLY A 42 4.33 -44.93 38.43
N TYR A 43 3.27 -45.48 39.01
CA TYR A 43 2.52 -46.57 38.41
C TYR A 43 1.92 -46.21 37.06
N ARG A 44 1.38 -45.01 36.92
CA ARG A 44 0.82 -44.49 35.63
C ARG A 44 1.88 -44.44 34.54
N VAL A 45 3.05 -43.88 34.85
CA VAL A 45 4.17 -43.74 33.88
C VAL A 45 4.71 -45.10 33.46
N VAL A 46 4.91 -46.04 34.41
CA VAL A 46 5.36 -47.37 34.10
C VAL A 46 4.31 -48.14 33.27
N LYS A 47 3.02 -48.00 33.58
CA LYS A 47 1.93 -48.61 32.82
C LYS A 47 1.92 -48.05 31.37
N ALA A 48 1.99 -46.72 31.20
CA ALA A 48 2.04 -46.06 29.91
C ALA A 48 3.27 -46.50 29.08
N TYR A 49 4.45 -46.63 29.71
CA TYR A 49 5.65 -47.13 29.08
C TYR A 49 5.49 -48.57 28.57
N ARG A 50 4.95 -49.45 29.40
CA ARG A 50 4.71 -50.87 29.02
C ARG A 50 3.71 -51.00 27.88
N GLN A 51 2.79 -50.05 27.73
CA GLN A 51 1.78 -49.97 26.65
C GLN A 51 2.29 -49.27 25.40
N GLY A 52 3.57 -48.83 25.35
CA GLY A 52 4.14 -48.08 24.23
C GLY A 52 3.63 -46.65 24.08
N HIS A 53 2.89 -46.14 25.06
CA HIS A 53 2.20 -44.84 24.99
C HIS A 53 2.87 -43.72 25.82
N LEU A 54 4.13 -43.88 26.22
CA LEU A 54 4.77 -42.92 27.13
C LEU A 54 4.86 -41.52 26.58
N ALA A 55 5.19 -41.38 25.30
CA ALA A 55 5.25 -40.06 24.64
C ALA A 55 3.86 -39.47 24.37
N VAL A 56 2.89 -40.31 24.10
CA VAL A 56 1.51 -39.91 23.74
C VAL A 56 0.69 -39.59 24.98
N GLY A 57 0.83 -40.33 26.08
CA GLY A 57 0.00 -40.19 27.28
C GLY A 57 0.28 -38.92 28.10
N LEU A 58 1.50 -38.41 28.11
CA LEU A 58 1.89 -37.19 28.87
C LEU A 58 1.73 -35.91 28.08
N GLU A 59 1.92 -35.95 26.77
CA GLU A 59 1.64 -34.81 25.90
C GLU A 59 0.18 -34.68 25.57
N CYS A 60 -0.58 -35.80 25.40
CA CYS A 60 -2.00 -35.75 25.05
C CYS A 60 -2.88 -35.21 26.17
N GLU A 61 -2.71 -35.58 27.43
CA GLU A 61 -3.56 -35.03 28.51
C GLU A 61 -3.39 -33.53 28.70
N GLY A 62 -2.16 -33.01 28.56
CA GLY A 62 -1.88 -31.57 28.61
C GLY A 62 -2.42 -30.86 27.38
N ALA A 63 -2.18 -31.40 26.20
CA ALA A 63 -2.63 -30.85 24.93
C ALA A 63 -4.17 -30.95 24.76
N GLU A 64 -4.79 -32.06 25.18
CA GLU A 64 -6.23 -32.22 25.14
C GLU A 64 -6.94 -31.29 26.12
N ARG A 65 -6.42 -31.12 27.35
CA ARG A 65 -6.95 -30.14 28.32
C ARG A 65 -6.77 -28.70 27.83
N GLU A 66 -5.65 -28.39 27.21
CA GLU A 66 -5.42 -27.07 26.62
C GLU A 66 -6.29 -26.85 25.39
N GLN A 67 -6.45 -27.87 24.53
CA GLN A 67 -7.40 -27.82 23.41
C GLN A 67 -8.84 -27.74 23.86
N ALA A 68 -9.25 -28.46 24.91
CA ALA A 68 -10.57 -28.36 25.49
C ALA A 68 -10.84 -26.96 26.09
N ARG A 69 -9.86 -26.40 26.80
CA ARG A 69 -9.91 -24.99 27.28
C ARG A 69 -9.98 -24.00 26.15
N LEU A 70 -9.25 -24.21 25.07
CA LEU A 70 -9.28 -23.36 23.87
C LEU A 70 -10.62 -23.49 23.12
N ARG A 71 -11.23 -24.69 23.06
CA ARG A 71 -12.57 -24.89 22.48
C ARG A 71 -13.64 -24.13 23.23
N VAL A 72 -13.65 -24.19 24.56
CA VAL A 72 -14.65 -23.52 25.42
C VAL A 72 -14.42 -21.98 25.41
N ARG A 73 -13.18 -21.53 25.52
CA ARG A 73 -12.84 -20.10 25.60
C ARG A 73 -12.54 -19.47 24.24
N GLY A 74 -12.41 -20.27 23.18
CA GLY A 74 -12.05 -19.83 21.83
C GLY A 74 -12.85 -18.65 21.29
N PRO A 75 -14.19 -18.68 21.36
CA PRO A 75 -15.02 -17.56 20.88
C PRO A 75 -14.76 -16.26 21.63
N ALA A 76 -14.57 -16.32 22.95
CA ALA A 76 -14.28 -15.15 23.78
C ALA A 76 -12.87 -14.60 23.50
N LEU A 77 -11.90 -15.50 23.27
CA LEU A 77 -10.53 -15.12 22.93
C LEU A 77 -10.45 -14.50 21.54
N LYS A 78 -11.17 -15.04 20.57
CA LYS A 78 -11.27 -14.46 19.23
C LYS A 78 -11.86 -13.04 19.27
N ARG A 79 -12.91 -12.80 20.07
CA ARG A 79 -13.43 -11.45 20.31
C ARG A 79 -12.38 -10.53 20.96
N SER A 80 -11.59 -11.05 21.90
CA SER A 80 -10.50 -10.28 22.52
C SER A 80 -9.38 -9.94 21.53
N VAL A 81 -9.05 -10.84 20.59
CA VAL A 81 -8.09 -10.54 19.50
C VAL A 81 -8.60 -9.39 18.65
N VAL A 82 -9.86 -9.41 18.23
CA VAL A 82 -10.47 -8.33 17.45
C VAL A 82 -10.46 -7.02 18.22
N ALA A 83 -10.84 -7.04 19.49
CA ALA A 83 -10.81 -5.85 20.34
C ALA A 83 -9.41 -5.24 20.49
N ILE A 84 -8.36 -6.08 20.58
CA ILE A 84 -6.96 -5.62 20.60
C ILE A 84 -6.59 -4.96 19.26
N LEU A 85 -6.98 -5.56 18.13
CA LEU A 85 -6.67 -5.02 16.80
C LEU A 85 -7.33 -3.67 16.51
N HIS A 86 -8.51 -3.40 17.10
CA HIS A 86 -9.17 -2.10 16.99
C HIS A 86 -8.52 -1.03 17.88
N ALA A 87 -7.76 -1.43 18.89
CA ALA A 87 -7.00 -0.50 19.72
C ALA A 87 -5.68 -0.13 19.07
N VAL A 88 -5.25 1.12 19.26
CA VAL A 88 -3.93 1.54 18.82
C VAL A 88 -2.87 0.90 19.72
N PRO A 89 -1.81 0.24 19.19
CA PRO A 89 -0.79 -0.41 20.01
C PRO A 89 -0.20 0.50 21.12
N ARG A 90 -0.01 1.79 20.80
CA ARG A 90 0.51 2.78 21.76
C ARG A 90 -0.39 2.97 22.97
N ALA A 91 -1.71 2.88 22.80
CA ALA A 91 -2.66 2.94 23.94
C ALA A 91 -2.53 1.75 24.88
N CYS A 92 -1.90 0.67 24.44
CA CYS A 92 -1.60 -0.53 25.22
C CYS A 92 -0.14 -0.57 25.72
N GLY A 93 0.59 0.55 25.65
CA GLY A 93 1.99 0.66 26.10
C GLY A 93 3.04 0.16 25.09
N TRP A 94 2.65 -0.17 23.86
CA TRP A 94 3.58 -0.63 22.82
C TRP A 94 4.10 0.53 21.99
N CYS A 95 5.40 0.69 21.86
CA CYS A 95 6.04 1.68 20.97
C CYS A 95 5.98 1.22 19.50
N ARG A 96 4.76 0.94 18.98
CA ARG A 96 4.53 0.44 17.63
C ARG A 96 3.30 1.11 17.01
N THR A 97 3.29 1.18 15.69
CA THR A 97 2.18 1.75 14.91
C THR A 97 1.16 0.70 14.46
N ARG A 98 1.53 -0.57 14.50
CA ARG A 98 0.69 -1.69 14.03
C ARG A 98 0.90 -2.92 14.91
N TRP A 99 -0.12 -3.75 14.99
CA TRP A 99 -0.07 -5.05 15.65
C TRP A 99 0.62 -6.09 14.78
N SER A 100 1.37 -6.99 15.41
CA SER A 100 1.81 -8.27 14.83
C SER A 100 1.14 -9.40 15.61
N CYS A 101 1.02 -10.59 15.02
CA CYS A 101 0.47 -11.76 15.73
C CYS A 101 1.19 -12.05 17.05
N ALA A 102 2.51 -11.83 17.09
CA ALA A 102 3.30 -12.00 18.30
C ALA A 102 2.94 -10.98 19.40
N THR A 103 2.79 -9.71 19.05
CA THR A 103 2.40 -8.66 20.03
C THR A 103 0.95 -8.82 20.49
N VAL A 104 0.05 -9.26 19.61
CA VAL A 104 -1.32 -9.61 20.00
C VAL A 104 -1.34 -10.79 20.96
N ALA A 105 -0.51 -11.82 20.75
CA ALA A 105 -0.39 -12.96 21.66
C ALA A 105 0.10 -12.53 23.05
N LEU A 106 1.10 -11.65 23.14
CA LEU A 106 1.59 -11.10 24.40
C LEU A 106 0.53 -10.26 25.11
N GLU A 107 -0.21 -9.44 24.37
CA GLU A 107 -1.27 -8.61 24.92
C GLU A 107 -2.45 -9.47 25.44
N LEU A 108 -2.77 -10.56 24.74
CA LEU A 108 -3.75 -11.55 25.23
C LEU A 108 -3.31 -12.20 26.52
N GLN A 109 -2.03 -12.58 26.63
CA GLN A 109 -1.46 -13.12 27.84
C GLN A 109 -1.55 -12.12 28.99
N ALA A 110 -1.18 -10.86 28.78
CA ALA A 110 -1.26 -9.82 29.78
C ALA A 110 -2.70 -9.56 30.27
N ARG A 111 -3.67 -9.48 29.33
CA ARG A 111 -5.07 -9.16 29.66
C ARG A 111 -5.89 -10.36 30.16
N ARG A 112 -5.59 -11.56 29.71
CA ARG A 112 -6.41 -12.76 29.95
C ARG A 112 -5.66 -13.89 30.66
N GLY A 113 -4.37 -13.72 30.92
CA GLY A 113 -3.55 -14.73 31.57
C GLY A 113 -3.36 -16.00 30.73
N LEU A 114 -3.66 -15.96 29.42
CA LEU A 114 -3.63 -17.12 28.54
C LEU A 114 -2.55 -16.97 27.48
N ALA A 115 -1.54 -17.86 27.56
CA ALA A 115 -0.48 -17.90 26.58
C ALA A 115 -0.96 -18.60 25.31
N VAL A 116 -0.89 -17.91 24.19
CA VAL A 116 -1.15 -18.48 22.86
C VAL A 116 0.03 -18.16 21.93
N SER A 117 0.28 -19.03 20.94
CA SER A 117 1.31 -18.77 19.97
C SER A 117 0.87 -17.69 18.95
N ALA A 118 1.84 -17.01 18.35
CA ALA A 118 1.58 -16.08 17.24
C ALA A 118 0.86 -16.77 16.06
N GLU A 119 1.18 -18.06 15.82
CA GLU A 119 0.54 -18.88 14.79
C GLU A 119 -0.93 -19.16 15.11
N THR A 120 -1.26 -19.39 16.39
CA THR A 120 -2.65 -19.53 16.84
C THR A 120 -3.45 -18.26 16.60
N VAL A 121 -2.85 -17.09 16.89
CA VAL A 121 -3.47 -15.79 16.62
C VAL A 121 -3.68 -15.61 15.11
N ARG A 122 -2.66 -15.93 14.28
CA ARG A 122 -2.75 -15.85 12.82
C ARG A 122 -3.91 -16.70 12.28
N ARG A 123 -4.02 -17.96 12.73
CA ARG A 123 -5.10 -18.86 12.32
C ARG A 123 -6.48 -18.32 12.72
N TRP A 124 -6.63 -17.81 13.95
CA TRP A 124 -7.88 -17.21 14.38
C TRP A 124 -8.26 -15.98 13.56
N LEU A 125 -7.30 -15.17 13.16
CA LEU A 125 -7.55 -14.02 12.29
C LEU A 125 -8.07 -14.47 10.92
N HIS A 126 -7.47 -15.48 10.30
CA HIS A 126 -7.98 -16.05 9.05
C HIS A 126 -9.39 -16.64 9.20
N GLU A 127 -9.66 -17.39 10.28
CA GLU A 127 -11.00 -17.93 10.59
C GLU A 127 -12.06 -16.82 10.79
N LEU A 128 -11.64 -15.63 11.19
CA LEU A 128 -12.49 -14.44 11.34
C LEU A 128 -12.57 -13.57 10.07
N GLY A 129 -11.99 -14.02 8.96
CA GLY A 129 -11.97 -13.28 7.69
C GLY A 129 -10.97 -12.12 7.63
N TRP A 130 -10.01 -12.06 8.57
CA TRP A 130 -8.96 -11.04 8.55
C TRP A 130 -7.80 -11.47 7.67
N GLU A 131 -7.30 -10.54 6.85
CA GLU A 131 -6.15 -10.74 5.98
C GLU A 131 -5.06 -9.70 6.24
N TRP A 132 -3.82 -10.13 6.10
CA TRP A 132 -2.67 -9.23 6.15
C TRP A 132 -2.51 -8.53 4.81
N LYS A 133 -2.90 -7.24 4.76
CA LYS A 133 -2.85 -6.41 3.54
C LYS A 133 -2.01 -5.16 3.78
N ARG A 134 -1.43 -4.63 2.69
CA ARG A 134 -0.79 -3.32 2.72
C ARG A 134 -1.86 -2.24 2.90
N ALA A 135 -1.65 -1.38 3.90
CA ALA A 135 -2.52 -0.22 4.09
C ALA A 135 -2.43 0.71 2.88
N LYS A 136 -3.57 1.28 2.49
CA LYS A 136 -3.66 2.29 1.43
C LYS A 136 -3.67 3.66 2.08
N LEU A 137 -2.83 4.56 1.56
CA LEU A 137 -2.90 5.97 1.92
C LEU A 137 -4.19 6.56 1.34
N ILE A 138 -4.98 7.15 2.20
CA ILE A 138 -6.15 7.95 1.81
C ILE A 138 -5.81 9.37 2.21
N ALA A 139 -5.80 10.28 1.25
CA ALA A 139 -5.69 11.69 1.53
C ALA A 139 -6.98 12.17 2.21
N LYS A 140 -6.85 13.12 3.11
CA LYS A 140 -8.00 13.80 3.72
C LYS A 140 -8.67 14.64 2.63
N ASP A 141 -9.94 14.37 2.39
CA ASP A 141 -10.72 15.06 1.35
C ASP A 141 -11.32 16.34 1.94
N ASP A 142 -10.49 17.38 1.97
CA ASP A 142 -10.86 18.67 2.58
C ASP A 142 -11.01 19.80 1.54
N ASP A 143 -11.06 19.50 0.23
CA ASP A 143 -11.20 20.55 -0.79
C ASP A 143 -12.68 20.98 -0.91
N PRO A 144 -13.07 22.18 -0.40
CA PRO A 144 -14.46 22.63 -0.47
C PRO A 144 -14.93 22.89 -1.91
N GLN A 145 -14.02 23.06 -2.87
CA GLN A 145 -14.33 23.28 -4.28
C GLN A 145 -14.21 22.00 -5.11
N ARG A 146 -14.08 20.83 -4.47
CA ARG A 146 -13.88 19.57 -5.17
C ARG A 146 -14.90 19.31 -6.27
N GLY A 147 -16.19 19.43 -5.94
CA GLY A 147 -17.28 19.19 -6.90
C GLY A 147 -17.19 20.12 -8.11
N GLU A 148 -16.93 21.40 -7.89
CA GLU A 148 -16.81 22.41 -8.95
C GLU A 148 -15.58 22.18 -9.83
N LYS A 149 -14.41 21.89 -9.24
CA LYS A 149 -13.18 21.59 -10.00
C LYS A 149 -13.37 20.37 -10.90
N LEU A 150 -13.92 19.28 -10.36
CA LEU A 150 -14.20 18.07 -11.15
C LEU A 150 -15.23 18.32 -12.24
N ALA A 151 -16.27 19.13 -11.96
CA ALA A 151 -17.28 19.48 -12.94
C ALA A 151 -16.69 20.29 -14.10
N ARG A 152 -15.86 21.29 -13.82
CA ARG A 152 -15.17 22.09 -14.85
C ARG A 152 -14.28 21.25 -15.75
N ILE A 153 -13.50 20.32 -15.14
CA ILE A 153 -12.64 19.41 -15.90
C ILE A 153 -13.48 18.46 -16.76
N ARG A 154 -14.59 17.93 -16.22
CA ARG A 154 -15.51 17.09 -17.00
C ARG A 154 -16.14 17.86 -18.16
N MET A 155 -16.58 19.09 -17.98
CA MET A 155 -17.09 19.93 -19.05
C MET A 155 -16.05 20.16 -20.14
N ALA A 156 -14.79 20.45 -19.77
CA ALA A 156 -13.69 20.56 -20.73
C ALA A 156 -13.47 19.24 -21.49
N PHE A 157 -13.58 18.09 -20.81
CA PHE A 157 -13.48 16.78 -21.43
C PHE A 157 -14.61 16.52 -22.45
N GLU A 158 -15.84 16.90 -22.13
CA GLU A 158 -17.01 16.74 -23.00
C GLU A 158 -16.94 17.65 -24.26
N GLN A 159 -16.18 18.75 -24.19
CA GLN A 159 -15.98 19.71 -25.29
C GLN A 159 -14.78 19.38 -26.19
N VAL A 160 -14.04 18.33 -25.89
CA VAL A 160 -12.87 17.94 -26.67
C VAL A 160 -13.27 17.58 -28.10
N GLY A 161 -12.53 18.06 -29.10
CA GLY A 161 -12.75 17.79 -30.51
C GLY A 161 -13.25 18.98 -31.34
N ALA A 162 -13.77 20.03 -30.73
CA ALA A 162 -14.24 21.25 -31.42
C ALA A 162 -13.18 22.37 -31.39
N GLY A 163 -11.92 22.07 -31.74
CA GLY A 163 -10.80 23.01 -31.63
C GLY A 163 -10.23 23.16 -30.20
N LEU A 164 -10.69 22.29 -29.26
CA LEU A 164 -10.17 22.24 -27.91
C LEU A 164 -9.24 21.02 -27.75
N ALA A 165 -8.00 21.26 -27.32
CA ALA A 165 -7.08 20.23 -26.86
C ALA A 165 -7.04 20.21 -25.35
N LEU A 166 -7.23 19.04 -24.71
CA LEU A 166 -7.21 18.87 -23.26
C LEU A 166 -6.08 17.92 -22.86
N PHE A 167 -5.28 18.38 -21.88
CA PHE A 167 -4.14 17.67 -21.36
C PHE A 167 -4.25 17.50 -19.86
N PHE A 168 -3.75 16.35 -19.37
CA PHE A 168 -3.51 16.14 -17.94
C PHE A 168 -2.01 16.14 -17.71
N ALA A 169 -1.53 17.09 -16.92
CA ALA A 169 -0.12 17.28 -16.62
C ALA A 169 0.25 16.80 -15.22
N ASP A 170 1.48 16.32 -15.07
CA ASP A 170 2.08 15.92 -13.80
C ASP A 170 3.60 15.79 -13.94
N GLU A 171 4.33 15.68 -12.83
CA GLU A 171 5.77 15.47 -12.80
C GLU A 171 6.16 14.11 -12.22
N LEU A 172 7.07 13.45 -12.92
CA LEU A 172 7.65 12.17 -12.57
C LEU A 172 9.09 12.37 -12.07
N ASP A 173 9.41 11.88 -10.86
CA ASP A 173 10.78 11.86 -10.36
C ASP A 173 11.53 10.61 -10.83
N LEU A 174 12.64 10.81 -11.51
CA LEU A 174 13.57 9.79 -11.94
C LEU A 174 14.79 9.80 -11.04
N SER A 175 15.05 8.70 -10.35
CA SER A 175 16.22 8.52 -9.50
C SER A 175 17.16 7.48 -10.08
N LEU A 176 18.44 7.80 -10.16
CA LEU A 176 19.46 6.85 -10.56
C LEU A 176 19.64 5.73 -9.51
N LEU A 177 19.28 6.01 -8.26
CA LEU A 177 19.17 4.98 -7.23
C LEU A 177 17.89 4.15 -7.47
N PRO A 178 18.00 2.85 -7.83
CA PRO A 178 16.85 2.04 -8.18
C PRO A 178 15.91 1.84 -6.99
N LYS A 179 14.61 1.91 -7.22
CA LYS A 179 13.60 1.43 -6.26
C LYS A 179 13.52 -0.09 -6.40
N VAL A 180 13.48 -0.80 -5.27
CA VAL A 180 13.36 -2.27 -5.28
C VAL A 180 11.91 -2.66 -5.60
N GLY A 181 11.73 -3.63 -6.49
CA GLY A 181 10.44 -4.20 -6.88
C GLY A 181 10.47 -5.71 -6.89
N TYR A 182 9.29 -6.31 -7.08
CA TYR A 182 9.18 -7.76 -7.21
C TYR A 182 9.71 -8.22 -8.57
N GLN A 183 10.40 -9.37 -8.57
CA GLN A 183 10.80 -10.09 -9.78
C GLN A 183 10.86 -11.59 -9.51
N TRP A 184 10.85 -12.39 -10.58
CA TRP A 184 10.99 -13.83 -10.46
C TRP A 184 12.40 -14.19 -10.03
N MET A 185 12.50 -15.06 -9.02
CA MET A 185 13.78 -15.60 -8.55
C MET A 185 13.60 -17.03 -8.07
N PRO A 186 14.63 -17.88 -8.14
CA PRO A 186 14.57 -19.25 -7.64
C PRO A 186 14.24 -19.26 -6.14
N LYS A 187 13.51 -20.28 -5.69
CA LYS A 187 13.19 -20.45 -4.27
C LYS A 187 14.49 -20.61 -3.45
N GLY A 188 14.64 -19.77 -2.43
CA GLY A 188 15.83 -19.75 -1.58
C GLY A 188 16.99 -18.89 -2.10
N ALA A 189 16.86 -18.31 -3.30
CA ALA A 189 17.81 -17.30 -3.81
C ALA A 189 17.27 -15.90 -3.61
N GLN A 190 18.18 -14.93 -3.47
CA GLN A 190 17.86 -13.51 -3.41
C GLN A 190 18.60 -12.79 -4.52
N VAL A 191 17.85 -12.06 -5.38
CA VAL A 191 18.49 -11.22 -6.40
C VAL A 191 18.91 -9.91 -5.76
N GLU A 192 20.15 -9.53 -5.97
CA GLU A 192 20.74 -8.29 -5.51
C GLU A 192 20.79 -7.27 -6.67
N VAL A 193 20.34 -6.05 -6.41
CA VAL A 193 20.38 -4.95 -7.37
C VAL A 193 21.54 -4.03 -7.01
N LEU A 194 22.56 -4.00 -7.86
CA LEU A 194 23.71 -3.12 -7.67
C LEU A 194 23.29 -1.66 -7.80
N THR A 195 23.62 -0.87 -6.79
CA THR A 195 23.38 0.57 -6.82
C THR A 195 24.55 1.30 -7.45
N PRO A 196 24.32 2.40 -8.20
CA PRO A 196 25.40 3.18 -8.84
C PRO A 196 26.25 4.00 -7.85
N GLY A 197 25.92 3.98 -6.55
CA GLY A 197 26.62 4.74 -5.51
C GLY A 197 26.34 6.25 -5.49
N THR A 198 25.53 6.75 -6.43
CA THR A 198 25.15 8.16 -6.52
C THR A 198 23.63 8.30 -6.54
N ASN A 199 23.12 9.33 -5.87
CA ASN A 199 21.69 9.65 -5.84
C ASN A 199 21.38 10.82 -6.80
N GLU A 200 21.70 10.64 -8.07
CA GLU A 200 21.35 11.61 -9.12
C GLU A 200 19.85 11.55 -9.41
N LYS A 201 19.22 12.70 -9.62
CA LYS A 201 17.80 12.81 -9.94
C LYS A 201 17.57 13.65 -11.18
N ARG A 202 16.50 13.33 -11.91
CA ARG A 202 15.88 14.15 -12.95
C ARG A 202 14.38 14.17 -12.72
N TYR A 203 13.76 15.20 -13.27
CA TYR A 203 12.31 15.39 -13.19
C TYR A 203 11.77 15.49 -14.61
N LEU A 204 10.81 14.67 -14.92
CA LEU A 204 10.09 14.69 -16.19
C LEU A 204 8.73 15.32 -15.93
N ALA A 205 8.46 16.49 -16.55
CA ALA A 205 7.10 16.98 -16.65
C ALA A 205 6.46 16.40 -17.89
N GLY A 206 5.26 15.84 -17.78
CA GLY A 206 4.53 15.24 -18.89
C GLY A 206 3.09 15.74 -18.94
N ALA A 207 2.54 15.79 -20.15
CA ALA A 207 1.16 16.15 -20.41
C ALA A 207 0.52 15.09 -21.32
N LEU A 208 -0.47 14.39 -20.82
CA LEU A 208 -1.24 13.37 -21.53
C LEU A 208 -2.36 14.03 -22.32
N ASN A 209 -2.30 13.94 -23.66
CA ASN A 209 -3.40 14.34 -24.53
C ASN A 209 -4.51 13.29 -24.46
N ILE A 210 -5.71 13.70 -24.06
CA ILE A 210 -6.83 12.78 -23.88
C ILE A 210 -7.55 12.38 -25.17
N GLN A 211 -7.25 13.00 -26.30
CA GLN A 211 -7.78 12.59 -27.60
C GLN A 211 -6.93 11.50 -28.23
N THR A 212 -5.60 11.61 -28.10
CA THR A 212 -4.65 10.74 -28.79
C THR A 212 -3.99 9.74 -27.87
N GLY A 213 -4.02 9.94 -26.55
CA GLY A 213 -3.26 9.14 -25.60
C GLY A 213 -1.74 9.36 -25.68
N ALA A 214 -1.29 10.37 -26.42
CA ALA A 214 0.13 10.72 -26.52
C ALA A 214 0.57 11.57 -25.31
N ILE A 215 1.82 11.39 -24.87
CA ILE A 215 2.41 12.18 -23.79
C ILE A 215 3.50 13.08 -24.34
N THR A 216 3.28 14.39 -24.29
CA THR A 216 4.31 15.42 -24.48
C THR A 216 5.09 15.57 -23.18
N HIS A 217 6.44 15.68 -23.25
CA HIS A 217 7.23 15.73 -22.02
C HIS A 217 8.52 16.57 -22.17
N CYS A 218 8.95 17.13 -21.03
CA CYS A 218 10.23 17.81 -20.84
C CYS A 218 11.00 17.19 -19.67
N VAL A 219 12.33 17.28 -19.66
CA VAL A 219 13.15 16.71 -18.57
C VAL A 219 14.17 17.72 -18.08
N TRP A 220 14.14 17.97 -16.76
CA TRP A 220 15.05 18.91 -16.10
C TRP A 220 15.76 18.26 -14.90
N HIS A 221 16.79 18.95 -14.39
CA HIS A 221 17.55 18.54 -13.21
C HIS A 221 16.87 18.88 -11.88
N ARG A 222 15.88 19.76 -11.88
CA ARG A 222 15.10 20.18 -10.72
C ARG A 222 13.62 20.32 -11.05
N LYS A 223 12.76 20.01 -10.08
CA LYS A 223 11.31 20.29 -10.15
C LYS A 223 11.08 21.75 -9.77
N THR A 224 10.96 22.62 -10.75
CA THR A 224 10.79 24.07 -10.60
C THR A 224 9.71 24.59 -11.51
N THR A 225 9.25 25.82 -11.29
CA THR A 225 8.34 26.54 -12.19
C THR A 225 8.86 26.54 -13.63
N GLY A 226 10.21 26.67 -13.84
CA GLY A 226 10.80 26.64 -15.17
C GLY A 226 10.57 25.32 -15.92
N LEU A 227 10.55 24.17 -15.22
CA LEU A 227 10.20 22.89 -15.85
C LEU A 227 8.75 22.88 -16.34
N PHE A 228 7.83 23.43 -15.56
CA PHE A 228 6.42 23.51 -15.95
C PHE A 228 6.20 24.48 -17.10
N LEU A 229 6.88 25.63 -17.09
CA LEU A 229 6.84 26.58 -18.20
C LEU A 229 7.40 25.99 -19.50
N ASP A 230 8.49 25.24 -19.44
CA ASP A 230 9.05 24.52 -20.61
C ASP A 230 8.05 23.48 -21.16
N LEU A 231 7.28 22.83 -20.30
CA LEU A 231 6.18 21.95 -20.74
C LEU A 231 5.07 22.76 -21.43
N LEU A 232 4.65 23.88 -20.86
CA LEU A 232 3.63 24.75 -21.47
C LEU A 232 4.08 25.31 -22.83
N ASP A 233 5.33 25.80 -22.93
CA ASP A 233 5.92 26.25 -24.20
C ASP A 233 6.00 25.13 -25.25
N THR A 234 6.27 23.91 -24.80
CA THR A 234 6.30 22.73 -25.69
C THR A 234 4.91 22.38 -26.19
N LEU A 235 3.88 22.49 -25.34
CA LEU A 235 2.49 22.27 -25.72
C LEU A 235 2.00 23.39 -26.68
N ASP A 236 2.28 24.66 -26.38
CA ASP A 236 1.89 25.79 -27.22
C ASP A 236 2.47 25.67 -28.64
N ARG A 237 3.75 25.30 -28.76
CA ARG A 237 4.38 25.05 -30.06
C ARG A 237 3.79 23.86 -30.81
N ALA A 238 3.41 22.80 -30.13
CA ALA A 238 2.84 21.60 -30.73
C ALA A 238 1.35 21.76 -31.08
N TYR A 239 0.65 22.63 -30.34
CA TYR A 239 -0.80 22.87 -30.46
C TYR A 239 -1.09 24.38 -30.55
N PRO A 240 -0.65 25.05 -31.65
CA PRO A 240 -0.76 26.51 -31.77
C PRO A 240 -2.21 27.00 -31.83
N ALA A 241 -2.45 28.22 -31.37
CA ALA A 241 -3.75 28.85 -31.32
C ALA A 241 -4.53 28.85 -32.65
N THR A 242 -3.80 28.85 -33.79
CA THR A 242 -4.39 28.78 -35.13
C THR A 242 -5.11 27.45 -35.42
N ALA A 243 -4.64 26.34 -34.87
CA ALA A 243 -5.25 25.02 -35.02
C ALA A 243 -6.08 24.62 -33.80
N TYR A 244 -5.70 25.10 -32.63
CA TYR A 244 -6.36 24.82 -31.35
C TYR A 244 -6.67 26.14 -30.64
N PRO A 245 -7.81 26.77 -30.94
CA PRO A 245 -8.24 28.03 -30.31
C PRO A 245 -8.35 27.94 -28.79
N ARG A 246 -8.49 26.73 -28.23
CA ARG A 246 -8.47 26.47 -26.78
C ARG A 246 -7.57 25.29 -26.47
N LEU A 247 -6.61 25.52 -25.58
CA LEU A 247 -5.74 24.50 -25.01
C LEU A 247 -5.94 24.51 -23.49
N THR A 248 -6.51 23.44 -22.95
CA THR A 248 -6.74 23.31 -21.51
C THR A 248 -5.74 22.33 -20.92
N VAL A 249 -5.02 22.74 -19.89
CA VAL A 249 -4.08 21.90 -19.15
C VAL A 249 -4.61 21.71 -17.73
N VAL A 250 -4.81 20.46 -17.34
CA VAL A 250 -5.22 20.09 -15.97
C VAL A 250 -3.97 19.71 -15.19
N ALA A 251 -3.68 20.41 -14.11
CA ALA A 251 -2.53 20.17 -13.25
C ALA A 251 -2.93 19.99 -11.78
N ASP A 252 -2.03 19.47 -10.95
CA ASP A 252 -2.23 19.45 -9.51
C ASP A 252 -2.04 20.83 -8.86
N ASN A 253 -2.29 20.92 -7.55
CA ASN A 253 -2.14 22.18 -6.81
C ASN A 253 -0.71 22.42 -6.29
N ALA A 254 0.34 21.92 -6.96
CA ALA A 254 1.71 22.20 -6.56
C ALA A 254 2.03 23.71 -6.70
N LYS A 255 2.82 24.23 -5.76
CA LYS A 255 3.18 25.67 -5.73
C LYS A 255 3.83 26.17 -7.02
N ILE A 256 4.51 25.30 -7.76
CA ILE A 256 5.15 25.63 -9.03
C ILE A 256 4.16 26.01 -10.12
N HIS A 257 2.91 25.50 -10.06
CA HIS A 257 1.84 25.79 -11.02
C HIS A 257 1.10 27.10 -10.72
N HIS A 258 1.20 27.59 -9.48
CA HIS A 258 0.60 28.86 -9.02
C HIS A 258 1.64 29.99 -8.92
N ALA A 259 2.80 29.83 -9.53
CA ALA A 259 3.83 30.86 -9.48
C ALA A 259 3.48 32.04 -10.38
N LEU A 260 3.93 33.24 -9.99
CA LEU A 260 3.69 34.48 -10.73
C LEU A 260 4.20 34.42 -12.18
N GLU A 261 5.26 33.68 -12.42
CA GLU A 261 5.83 33.44 -13.75
C GLU A 261 4.84 32.69 -14.65
N VAL A 262 4.07 31.74 -14.09
CA VAL A 262 3.02 31.02 -14.83
C VAL A 262 1.85 31.95 -15.15
N GLU A 263 1.42 32.79 -14.21
CA GLU A 263 0.36 33.78 -14.45
C GLU A 263 0.76 34.77 -15.55
N LYS A 264 2.02 35.26 -15.53
CA LYS A 264 2.56 36.14 -16.58
C LYS A 264 2.60 35.44 -17.94
N TRP A 265 2.99 34.16 -17.96
CA TRP A 265 3.03 33.37 -19.19
C TRP A 265 1.62 33.20 -19.77
N LEU A 266 0.64 32.83 -18.93
CA LEU A 266 -0.79 32.70 -19.34
C LEU A 266 -1.37 34.02 -19.88
N ALA A 267 -1.01 35.14 -19.30
CA ALA A 267 -1.47 36.46 -19.78
C ALA A 267 -1.04 36.77 -21.23
N THR A 268 0.08 36.16 -21.69
CA THR A 268 0.57 36.28 -23.08
C THR A 268 0.08 35.15 -23.99
N HIS A 269 -0.57 34.12 -23.43
CA HIS A 269 -1.09 32.95 -24.16
C HIS A 269 -2.57 32.75 -23.86
N PRO A 270 -3.46 33.67 -24.29
CA PRO A 270 -4.88 33.69 -23.87
C PRO A 270 -5.69 32.46 -24.34
N HIS A 271 -5.19 31.67 -25.28
CA HIS A 271 -5.82 30.43 -25.71
C HIS A 271 -5.53 29.25 -24.77
N VAL A 272 -4.57 29.42 -23.82
CA VAL A 272 -4.20 28.38 -22.84
C VAL A 272 -4.93 28.65 -21.52
N GLU A 273 -5.62 27.64 -21.03
CA GLU A 273 -6.33 27.66 -19.75
C GLU A 273 -5.74 26.60 -18.82
N LEU A 274 -5.49 26.97 -17.55
CA LEU A 274 -5.13 26.00 -16.50
C LEU A 274 -6.36 25.68 -15.65
N LEU A 275 -6.64 24.38 -15.51
CA LEU A 275 -7.58 23.85 -14.53
C LEU A 275 -6.82 23.09 -13.46
N PHE A 276 -7.26 23.21 -12.22
CA PHE A 276 -6.60 22.54 -11.11
C PHE A 276 -7.42 21.36 -10.59
N LEU A 277 -6.77 20.26 -10.37
CA LEU A 277 -7.34 19.10 -9.69
C LEU A 277 -7.73 19.44 -8.25
N PRO A 278 -8.70 18.73 -7.66
CA PRO A 278 -8.91 18.82 -6.22
C PRO A 278 -7.65 18.45 -5.45
N THR A 279 -7.45 19.07 -4.30
CA THR A 279 -6.29 18.80 -3.44
C THR A 279 -6.24 17.32 -3.06
N TYR A 280 -5.05 16.71 -3.17
CA TYR A 280 -4.81 15.30 -2.84
C TYR A 280 -5.72 14.29 -3.57
N CYS A 281 -6.06 14.54 -4.82
CA CYS A 281 -6.92 13.66 -5.61
C CYS A 281 -6.18 13.02 -6.82
N PRO A 282 -5.16 12.17 -6.61
CA PRO A 282 -4.38 11.58 -7.71
C PRO A 282 -5.24 10.72 -8.64
N ARG A 283 -6.33 10.13 -8.13
CA ARG A 283 -7.27 9.36 -8.96
C ARG A 283 -7.94 10.17 -10.07
N ALA A 284 -7.94 11.50 -9.94
CA ALA A 284 -8.49 12.39 -10.95
C ALA A 284 -7.51 12.61 -12.11
N ASN A 285 -6.24 12.26 -11.96
CA ASN A 285 -5.21 12.47 -12.97
C ASN A 285 -4.90 11.19 -13.74
N PRO A 286 -5.38 11.02 -15.00
CA PRO A 286 -5.13 9.80 -15.77
C PRO A 286 -3.66 9.56 -16.11
N ILE A 287 -2.81 10.58 -16.17
CA ILE A 287 -1.35 10.43 -16.46
C ILE A 287 -0.62 9.62 -15.39
N GLU A 288 -1.13 9.59 -14.16
CA GLU A 288 -0.59 8.80 -13.05
C GLU A 288 -0.47 7.30 -13.39
N ARG A 289 -1.33 6.78 -14.27
CA ARG A 289 -1.27 5.39 -14.74
C ARG A 289 -0.04 5.15 -15.59
N ALA A 290 0.26 6.07 -16.51
CA ALA A 290 1.46 6.00 -17.35
C ALA A 290 2.73 6.13 -16.51
N PHE A 291 2.75 7.08 -15.56
CA PHE A 291 3.88 7.27 -14.67
C PHE A 291 4.09 6.09 -13.71
N GLY A 292 3.01 5.48 -13.24
CA GLY A 292 3.05 4.23 -12.48
C GLY A 292 3.69 3.09 -13.27
N ASP A 293 3.34 2.95 -14.54
CA ASP A 293 3.91 1.94 -15.44
C ASP A 293 5.41 2.18 -15.73
N VAL A 294 5.81 3.44 -15.94
CA VAL A 294 7.23 3.83 -16.03
C VAL A 294 7.99 3.45 -14.76
N HIS A 295 7.41 3.71 -13.59
CA HIS A 295 8.03 3.30 -12.34
C HIS A 295 8.20 1.80 -12.25
N ASP A 296 7.18 1.03 -12.59
CA ASP A 296 7.22 -0.43 -12.49
C ASP A 296 8.18 -1.07 -13.50
N LYS A 297 8.28 -0.55 -14.70
CA LYS A 297 9.03 -1.17 -15.79
C LYS A 297 10.41 -0.57 -16.04
N CYS A 298 10.58 0.72 -15.78
CA CYS A 298 11.83 1.41 -16.09
C CYS A 298 12.69 1.73 -14.88
N THR A 299 12.07 2.08 -13.71
CA THR A 299 12.83 2.59 -12.56
C THR A 299 13.03 1.59 -11.44
N ARG A 300 12.28 0.46 -11.42
CA ARG A 300 12.49 -0.61 -10.45
C ARG A 300 13.60 -1.57 -10.91
N ASN A 301 14.42 -2.02 -9.96
CA ASN A 301 15.47 -3.02 -10.15
C ASN A 301 16.44 -2.71 -11.31
N HIS A 302 16.55 -1.44 -11.74
CA HIS A 302 17.44 -1.10 -12.82
C HIS A 302 18.91 -1.07 -12.35
N THR A 303 19.83 -1.36 -13.27
CA THR A 303 21.29 -1.39 -13.02
C THR A 303 22.05 -0.33 -13.82
N ARG A 304 21.36 0.73 -14.28
CA ARG A 304 21.95 1.78 -15.12
C ARG A 304 22.96 2.59 -14.32
N LYS A 305 24.11 2.83 -14.90
CA LYS A 305 25.22 3.57 -14.27
C LYS A 305 25.14 5.09 -14.48
N ARG A 306 24.36 5.54 -15.46
CA ARG A 306 24.24 6.96 -15.83
C ARG A 306 22.80 7.38 -15.99
N MET A 307 22.47 8.54 -15.48
CA MET A 307 21.11 9.08 -15.50
C MET A 307 20.56 9.25 -16.93
N TRP A 308 21.40 9.64 -17.89
CA TRP A 308 20.90 9.85 -19.24
C TRP A 308 20.38 8.55 -19.87
N HIS A 309 20.98 7.38 -19.61
CA HIS A 309 20.44 6.10 -20.07
C HIS A 309 19.04 5.85 -19.50
N LEU A 310 18.85 6.11 -18.20
CA LEU A 310 17.53 5.98 -17.59
C LEU A 310 16.50 6.91 -18.24
N VAL A 311 16.89 8.17 -18.48
CA VAL A 311 16.02 9.16 -19.13
C VAL A 311 15.66 8.73 -20.55
N GLN A 312 16.61 8.23 -21.35
CA GLN A 312 16.34 7.77 -22.71
C GLN A 312 15.40 6.57 -22.72
N ASP A 313 15.62 5.58 -21.84
CA ASP A 313 14.74 4.43 -21.75
C ASP A 313 13.33 4.80 -21.30
N VAL A 314 13.19 5.77 -20.40
CA VAL A 314 11.87 6.29 -19.97
C VAL A 314 11.17 6.99 -21.15
N LYS A 315 11.88 7.83 -21.90
CA LYS A 315 11.32 8.50 -23.09
C LYS A 315 10.87 7.48 -24.13
N GLN A 316 11.72 6.51 -24.42
CA GLN A 316 11.41 5.43 -25.36
C GLN A 316 10.20 4.61 -24.89
N HIS A 317 10.18 4.27 -23.59
CA HIS A 317 9.05 3.54 -23.00
C HIS A 317 7.72 4.30 -23.12
N LEU A 318 7.72 5.61 -22.84
CA LEU A 318 6.54 6.45 -23.00
C LEU A 318 6.04 6.48 -24.45
N GLN A 319 6.96 6.48 -25.41
CA GLN A 319 6.65 6.50 -26.84
C GLN A 319 6.15 5.14 -27.36
N ASP A 320 6.84 4.04 -27.00
CA ASP A 320 6.57 2.69 -27.52
C ASP A 320 5.27 2.09 -26.96
N ASN A 321 4.88 2.49 -25.74
CA ASN A 321 3.69 1.96 -25.07
C ASN A 321 2.46 2.88 -25.18
N GLY A 322 2.55 3.96 -25.95
CA GLY A 322 1.39 4.76 -26.31
C GLY A 322 0.53 4.06 -27.38
N PRO A 323 -0.75 4.41 -27.55
CA PRO A 323 -1.48 5.45 -26.79
C PRO A 323 -1.79 5.02 -25.37
N TRP A 324 -1.61 5.95 -24.43
CA TRP A 324 -1.86 5.71 -23.01
C TRP A 324 -3.36 5.81 -22.68
N PRO A 325 -3.86 5.02 -21.70
CA PRO A 325 -5.25 5.12 -21.28
C PRO A 325 -5.56 6.51 -20.70
N TYR A 326 -6.60 7.14 -21.22
CA TYR A 326 -6.99 8.51 -20.88
C TYR A 326 -8.42 8.64 -20.33
N ALA A 327 -9.11 7.52 -20.12
CA ALA A 327 -10.47 7.55 -19.57
C ALA A 327 -10.50 8.25 -18.18
N LEU A 328 -11.45 9.16 -18.02
CA LEU A 328 -11.73 9.76 -16.72
C LEU A 328 -12.18 8.71 -15.70
N SER A 329 -11.78 8.89 -14.45
CA SER A 329 -12.17 7.99 -13.37
C SER A 329 -13.63 8.21 -12.95
N GLU A 330 -14.21 7.24 -12.24
CA GLU A 330 -15.60 7.28 -11.76
C GLU A 330 -15.93 8.52 -10.91
N ILE A 331 -14.92 9.15 -10.29
CA ILE A 331 -15.11 10.33 -9.45
C ILE A 331 -15.66 11.53 -10.22
N TYR A 332 -15.45 11.60 -11.53
CA TYR A 332 -16.00 12.64 -12.39
C TYR A 332 -17.49 12.45 -12.71
N TYR A 333 -18.04 11.28 -12.42
CA TYR A 333 -19.41 10.91 -12.73
C TYR A 333 -20.29 10.68 -11.49
N THR A 334 -19.84 11.14 -10.33
CA THR A 334 -20.63 11.09 -9.10
C THR A 334 -21.90 11.95 -9.23
N PRO A 335 -22.99 11.63 -8.52
CA PRO A 335 -24.23 12.42 -8.56
C PRO A 335 -24.00 13.90 -8.25
N GLU A 336 -23.13 14.22 -7.30
CA GLU A 336 -22.76 15.57 -6.90
C GLU A 336 -22.08 16.33 -8.06
N VAL A 337 -21.07 15.73 -8.69
CA VAL A 337 -20.38 16.33 -9.84
C VAL A 337 -21.35 16.52 -11.01
N THR A 338 -22.21 15.54 -11.26
CA THR A 338 -23.21 15.60 -12.35
C THR A 338 -24.20 16.75 -12.13
N ALA A 339 -24.70 16.92 -10.92
CA ALA A 339 -25.58 18.06 -10.59
C ALA A 339 -24.85 19.40 -10.75
N THR A 340 -23.58 19.49 -10.37
CA THR A 340 -22.76 20.68 -10.53
C THR A 340 -22.52 21.00 -12.01
N VAL A 341 -22.25 20.00 -12.86
CA VAL A 341 -22.13 20.17 -14.31
C VAL A 341 -23.42 20.77 -14.90
N GLN A 342 -24.58 20.22 -14.54
CA GLN A 342 -25.88 20.74 -14.99
C GLN A 342 -26.09 22.18 -14.58
N ALA A 343 -25.74 22.54 -13.32
CA ALA A 343 -25.85 23.90 -12.84
C ALA A 343 -24.91 24.87 -13.57
N LEU A 344 -23.68 24.45 -13.88
CA LEU A 344 -22.74 25.28 -14.65
C LEU A 344 -23.18 25.47 -16.11
N HIS A 345 -23.70 24.44 -16.76
CA HIS A 345 -24.29 24.60 -18.11
C HIS A 345 -25.45 25.55 -18.14
N ALA A 346 -26.39 25.46 -17.18
CA ALA A 346 -27.50 26.37 -17.08
C ALA A 346 -27.06 27.85 -16.91
N ARG A 347 -25.99 28.06 -16.12
CA ARG A 347 -25.39 29.40 -15.93
C ARG A 347 -24.74 29.91 -17.22
N GLN A 348 -24.05 29.09 -17.97
CA GLN A 348 -23.45 29.46 -19.25
C GLN A 348 -24.51 29.83 -20.27
N SER A 349 -25.56 29.01 -20.44
CA SER A 349 -26.67 29.32 -21.35
C SER A 349 -27.36 30.63 -21.00
N ALA A 350 -27.61 30.89 -19.72
CA ALA A 350 -28.21 32.15 -19.29
C ALA A 350 -27.32 33.39 -19.58
N LEU A 351 -25.98 33.25 -19.46
CA LEU A 351 -25.03 34.32 -19.80
C LEU A 351 -24.98 34.59 -21.31
N GLU A 352 -25.05 33.52 -22.13
CA GLU A 352 -25.10 33.61 -23.58
C GLU A 352 -26.38 34.31 -24.05
N GLU A 353 -27.55 33.96 -23.48
CA GLU A 353 -28.82 34.63 -23.75
C GLU A 353 -28.76 36.14 -23.40
N ILE A 354 -28.20 36.50 -22.22
CA ILE A 354 -28.05 37.90 -21.83
C ILE A 354 -27.11 38.62 -22.79
N SER A 355 -26.02 38.00 -23.21
CA SER A 355 -25.07 38.61 -24.16
C SER A 355 -25.68 38.83 -25.54
N GLN A 356 -26.54 37.89 -26.00
CA GLN A 356 -27.28 38.05 -27.27
C GLN A 356 -28.36 39.12 -27.21
N LEU A 357 -28.98 39.35 -26.03
CA LEU A 357 -29.97 40.41 -25.84
C LEU A 357 -29.32 41.79 -25.71
N ALA A 358 -28.03 41.85 -25.38
CA ALA A 358 -27.28 43.11 -25.19
C ALA A 358 -26.50 43.54 -26.46
N ALA A 359 -26.43 42.69 -27.50
CA ALA A 359 -25.80 42.96 -28.79
C ALA A 359 -26.83 43.34 -29.85
#